data_63035648af144f6757f3b103696aa4ce
#
_entry.id   63035648af144f6757f3b103696aa4ce
#
_cell.length_a   1.000
_cell.length_b   1.000
_cell.length_c   1.000
_cell.angle_alpha   90.00
_cell.angle_beta   90.00
_cell.angle_gamma   90.00
#
_symmetry.space_group_name_H-M   'P 1'
#
loop_
_entity.id
_entity.type
_entity.pdbx_description
1 polymer ?
#
loop_
_entity_poly.entity_id
_entity_poly.type
_entity_poly.pdbx_seq_one_letter_code
_entity_poly.pdbx_strand_id
1 'polypeptide(L)'
;MEKEILILFLAGGIGALLRDIVEDNKLKLPNLKNGELTLGFIGSVFIGAVAGMVIDDNPITAGLAGYAGMSAIKNFISKSNLAIEAEAETVEETIRRVAKEEMVDPDLVVKVAKCESNLNPKIVNINADGSQDKGLFQINNKWHPEVTDQEAFNIEASTRFFCKAFKAGHLDWWNATKECWSK
;
A
#
# COMPACT_ATOMS: atom_id res chain seq x y z
N MET A 1 20.70 34.17 5.97
CA MET A 1 19.84 32.98 6.20
C MET A 1 18.82 32.77 5.09
N GLU A 2 17.86 33.67 4.87
CA GLU A 2 16.83 33.46 3.81
C GLU A 2 17.40 33.42 2.38
N LYS A 3 18.39 34.29 2.06
CA LYS A 3 19.01 34.30 0.74
C LYS A 3 19.88 33.07 0.47
N GLU A 4 20.54 32.56 1.48
CA GLU A 4 21.40 31.37 1.37
C GLU A 4 20.53 30.13 1.12
N ILE A 5 19.43 29.97 1.87
CA ILE A 5 18.46 28.88 1.67
C ILE A 5 17.88 28.91 0.26
N LEU A 6 17.54 30.10 -0.24
CA LEU A 6 17.03 30.26 -1.60
C LEU A 6 18.05 29.85 -2.67
N ILE A 7 19.34 30.19 -2.47
CA ILE A 7 20.40 29.77 -3.38
C ILE A 7 20.56 28.26 -3.41
N LEU A 8 20.56 27.60 -2.26
CA LEU A 8 20.66 26.14 -2.16
C LEU A 8 19.45 25.45 -2.81
N PHE A 9 18.25 25.98 -2.59
CA PHE A 9 17.04 25.50 -3.23
C PHE A 9 17.12 25.58 -4.76
N LEU A 10 17.53 26.71 -5.29
CA LEU A 10 17.69 26.93 -6.74
C LEU A 10 18.78 26.03 -7.33
N ALA A 11 19.94 25.92 -6.66
CA ALA A 11 21.03 25.06 -7.10
C ALA A 11 20.64 23.60 -7.20
N GLY A 12 19.94 23.07 -6.17
CA GLY A 12 19.42 21.70 -6.17
C GLY A 12 18.38 21.45 -7.27
N GLY A 13 17.46 22.40 -7.47
CA GLY A 13 16.47 22.34 -8.54
C GLY A 13 17.08 22.34 -9.94
N ILE A 14 18.09 23.17 -10.18
CA ILE A 14 18.85 23.21 -11.45
C ILE A 14 19.58 21.89 -11.68
N GLY A 15 20.20 21.31 -10.65
CA GLY A 15 20.86 20.01 -10.74
C GLY A 15 19.93 18.90 -11.20
N ALA A 16 18.73 18.83 -10.62
CA ALA A 16 17.72 17.85 -11.01
C ALA A 16 17.20 18.06 -12.44
N LEU A 17 17.01 19.31 -12.85
CA LEU A 17 16.61 19.65 -14.22
C LEU A 17 17.67 19.24 -15.24
N LEU A 18 18.95 19.50 -14.97
CA LEU A 18 20.05 19.09 -15.82
C LEU A 18 20.12 17.57 -15.96
N ARG A 19 19.88 16.82 -14.89
CA ARG A 19 19.80 15.36 -14.95
C ARG A 19 18.72 14.89 -15.91
N ASP A 20 17.51 15.40 -15.79
CA ASP A 20 16.38 14.99 -16.64
C ASP A 20 16.65 15.26 -18.13
N ILE A 21 17.36 16.38 -18.43
CA ILE A 21 17.77 16.70 -19.79
C ILE A 21 18.85 15.72 -20.31
N VAL A 22 19.83 15.41 -19.46
CA VAL A 22 20.97 14.56 -19.84
C VAL A 22 20.58 13.09 -19.96
N GLU A 23 19.77 12.56 -19.04
CA GLU A 23 19.38 11.14 -19.03
C GLU A 23 18.32 10.82 -20.08
N ASP A 24 17.25 11.63 -20.17
CA ASP A 24 16.10 11.35 -21.02
C ASP A 24 16.14 12.07 -22.39
N ASN A 25 17.05 13.03 -22.55
CA ASN A 25 17.13 13.96 -23.69
C ASN A 25 15.79 14.66 -24.01
N LYS A 26 14.89 14.72 -23.05
CA LYS A 26 13.53 15.30 -23.14
C LYS A 26 13.05 15.78 -21.78
N LEU A 27 12.43 16.95 -21.76
CA LEU A 27 11.68 17.43 -20.60
C LEU A 27 10.27 16.85 -20.63
N LYS A 28 9.94 16.04 -19.65
CA LYS A 28 8.56 15.53 -19.46
C LYS A 28 7.72 16.64 -18.84
N LEU A 29 6.77 17.17 -19.60
CA LEU A 29 5.83 18.18 -19.10
C LEU A 29 4.83 17.57 -18.12
N PRO A 30 4.30 18.38 -17.17
CA PRO A 30 3.20 17.97 -16.33
C PRO A 30 2.01 17.52 -17.19
N ASN A 31 1.38 16.42 -16.81
CA ASN A 31 0.22 15.88 -17.52
C ASN A 31 -0.82 15.36 -16.52
N LEU A 32 -2.09 15.62 -16.83
CA LEU A 32 -3.23 15.06 -16.11
C LEU A 32 -3.94 14.06 -17.02
N LYS A 33 -3.87 12.77 -16.68
CA LYS A 33 -4.53 11.71 -17.43
C LYS A 33 -5.28 10.79 -16.48
N ASN A 34 -6.55 10.54 -16.77
CA ASN A 34 -7.43 9.66 -15.98
C ASN A 34 -7.52 10.03 -14.49
N GLY A 35 -7.43 11.32 -14.14
CA GLY A 35 -7.44 11.79 -12.75
C GLY A 35 -6.08 11.71 -12.03
N GLU A 36 -5.04 11.19 -12.69
CA GLU A 36 -3.69 11.12 -12.15
C GLU A 36 -2.85 12.29 -12.67
N LEU A 37 -2.28 13.07 -11.75
CA LEU A 37 -1.38 14.18 -12.05
C LEU A 37 0.07 13.71 -12.05
N THR A 38 0.70 13.67 -13.22
CA THR A 38 2.15 13.49 -13.33
C THR A 38 2.83 14.87 -13.36
N LEU A 39 3.69 15.14 -12.39
CA LEU A 39 4.37 16.44 -12.26
C LEU A 39 5.49 16.63 -13.30
N GLY A 40 5.90 15.55 -13.98
CA GLY A 40 6.99 15.62 -14.96
C GLY A 40 8.27 16.21 -14.37
N PHE A 41 8.95 17.12 -15.11
CA PHE A 41 10.18 17.77 -14.65
C PHE A 41 9.98 18.66 -13.41
N ILE A 42 8.77 19.18 -13.17
CA ILE A 42 8.49 20.00 -11.98
C ILE A 42 8.68 19.19 -10.71
N GLY A 43 8.26 17.91 -10.71
CA GLY A 43 8.50 17.01 -9.59
C GLY A 43 9.99 16.78 -9.33
N SER A 44 10.76 16.55 -10.37
CA SER A 44 12.22 16.38 -10.27
C SER A 44 12.91 17.62 -9.72
N VAL A 45 12.55 18.80 -10.23
CA VAL A 45 13.10 20.10 -9.77
C VAL A 45 12.78 20.33 -8.29
N PHE A 46 11.55 20.06 -7.86
CA PHE A 46 11.15 20.24 -6.46
C PHE A 46 11.92 19.29 -5.53
N ILE A 47 12.02 18.02 -5.88
CA ILE A 47 12.77 17.03 -5.09
C ILE A 47 14.25 17.39 -5.03
N GLY A 48 14.84 17.79 -6.16
CA GLY A 48 16.24 18.21 -6.21
C GLY A 48 16.51 19.48 -5.39
N ALA A 49 15.58 20.42 -5.39
CA ALA A 49 15.66 21.63 -4.59
C ALA A 49 15.65 21.32 -3.08
N VAL A 50 14.75 20.46 -2.63
CA VAL A 50 14.69 20.01 -1.22
C VAL A 50 15.96 19.25 -0.84
N ALA A 51 16.43 18.34 -1.70
CA ALA A 51 17.68 17.61 -1.45
C ALA A 51 18.89 18.54 -1.32
N GLY A 52 18.97 19.58 -2.16
CA GLY A 52 20.03 20.57 -2.08
C GLY A 52 20.08 21.34 -0.77
N MET A 53 18.91 21.67 -0.19
CA MET A 53 18.84 22.36 1.10
C MET A 53 19.26 21.49 2.30
N VAL A 54 19.10 20.17 2.19
CA VAL A 54 19.29 19.24 3.34
C VAL A 54 20.73 18.75 3.43
N ILE A 55 21.46 18.70 2.30
CA ILE A 55 22.74 17.97 2.25
C ILE A 55 23.93 18.83 2.65
N ASP A 56 23.98 20.10 2.25
CA ASP A 56 25.13 20.96 2.54
C ASP A 56 24.79 22.45 2.33
N ASP A 57 25.55 23.32 3.02
CA ASP A 57 25.45 24.78 2.90
C ASP A 57 26.14 25.32 1.65
N ASN A 58 26.75 24.48 0.81
CA ASN A 58 27.49 24.91 -0.39
C ASN A 58 26.61 24.73 -1.65
N PRO A 59 26.39 25.79 -2.45
CA PRO A 59 25.55 25.72 -3.65
C PRO A 59 26.04 24.75 -4.72
N ILE A 60 27.31 24.44 -4.80
CA ILE A 60 27.88 23.49 -5.77
C ILE A 60 27.48 22.05 -5.36
N THR A 61 27.67 21.70 -4.09
CA THR A 61 27.27 20.40 -3.55
C THR A 61 25.76 20.25 -3.55
N ALA A 62 25.00 21.32 -3.28
CA ALA A 62 23.55 21.34 -3.42
C ALA A 62 23.10 21.06 -4.87
N GLY A 63 23.77 21.64 -5.87
CA GLY A 63 23.52 21.36 -7.28
C GLY A 63 23.84 19.92 -7.68
N LEU A 64 24.97 19.39 -7.22
CA LEU A 64 25.35 17.99 -7.43
C LEU A 64 24.37 17.02 -6.73
N ALA A 65 23.93 17.36 -5.53
CA ALA A 65 22.91 16.60 -4.80
C ALA A 65 21.57 16.57 -5.54
N GLY A 66 21.16 17.71 -6.13
CA GLY A 66 19.98 17.78 -6.97
C GLY A 66 20.11 16.93 -8.24
N TYR A 67 21.26 16.97 -8.90
CA TYR A 67 21.56 16.14 -10.07
C TYR A 67 21.54 14.65 -9.74
N ALA A 68 22.20 14.24 -8.67
CA ALA A 68 22.27 12.86 -8.21
C ALA A 68 21.06 12.41 -7.38
N GLY A 69 20.22 13.36 -6.94
CA GLY A 69 19.30 13.21 -5.82
C GLY A 69 18.39 12.00 -5.89
N MET A 70 17.74 11.74 -7.01
CA MET A 70 16.86 10.57 -7.12
C MET A 70 17.65 9.25 -7.11
N SER A 71 18.81 9.21 -7.76
CA SER A 71 19.68 8.03 -7.76
C SER A 71 20.36 7.84 -6.40
N ALA A 72 20.78 8.94 -5.76
CA ALA A 72 21.36 8.91 -4.42
C ALA A 72 20.31 8.52 -3.37
N ILE A 73 19.08 9.05 -3.44
CA ILE A 73 17.98 8.68 -2.55
C ILE A 73 17.61 7.22 -2.75
N LYS A 74 17.48 6.72 -3.99
CA LYS A 74 17.24 5.30 -4.27
C LYS A 74 18.36 4.41 -3.73
N ASN A 75 19.62 4.81 -3.92
CA ASN A 75 20.78 4.06 -3.40
C ASN A 75 20.90 4.17 -1.88
N PHE A 76 20.55 5.32 -1.29
CA PHE A 76 20.53 5.51 0.16
C PHE A 76 19.43 4.68 0.81
N ILE A 77 18.22 4.69 0.26
CA ILE A 77 17.11 3.84 0.68
C ILE A 77 17.48 2.36 0.53
N SER A 78 18.16 1.98 -0.56
CA SER A 78 18.62 0.61 -0.80
C SER A 78 19.75 0.17 0.13
N LYS A 79 20.70 1.07 0.47
CA LYS A 79 21.87 0.76 1.30
C LYS A 79 21.63 0.95 2.79
N SER A 80 20.72 1.82 3.20
CA SER A 80 20.53 2.13 4.61
C SER A 80 19.73 1.06 5.36
N ASN A 81 19.22 -0.02 4.68
CA ASN A 81 18.17 -0.85 5.28
C ASN A 81 17.14 -0.01 6.08
N LEU A 82 17.07 1.29 5.75
CA LEU A 82 15.86 2.04 5.80
C LEU A 82 15.02 1.57 4.59
N ALA A 83 14.86 0.25 4.43
CA ALA A 83 13.52 -0.21 4.43
C ALA A 83 12.91 0.49 5.66
N ILE A 84 12.16 1.48 5.43
CA ILE A 84 10.75 1.32 5.72
C ILE A 84 10.39 0.09 4.90
N GLU A 85 10.75 -1.09 5.42
CA GLU A 85 9.79 -2.14 5.45
C GLU A 85 8.60 -1.43 6.07
N ALA A 86 7.71 -0.94 5.24
CA ALA A 86 6.33 -1.22 5.47
C ALA A 86 6.37 -2.74 5.64
N GLU A 87 6.57 -3.22 6.88
CA GLU A 87 6.42 -4.62 7.22
C GLU A 87 5.12 -4.95 6.55
N ALA A 88 5.20 -5.83 5.54
CA ALA A 88 4.01 -6.11 4.74
C ALA A 88 2.99 -6.54 5.76
N GLU A 89 1.98 -5.70 5.96
CA GLU A 89 0.99 -5.86 7.02
C GLU A 89 0.58 -7.33 7.04
N THR A 90 0.75 -7.99 8.16
CA THR A 90 0.42 -9.41 8.29
C THR A 90 -1.06 -9.61 8.02
N VAL A 91 -1.45 -10.81 7.66
CA VAL A 91 -2.87 -11.16 7.45
C VAL A 91 -3.71 -10.77 8.67
N GLU A 92 -3.22 -11.05 9.88
CA GLU A 92 -3.93 -10.72 11.12
C GLU A 92 -4.03 -9.20 11.34
N GLU A 93 -2.97 -8.45 11.08
CA GLU A 93 -2.97 -6.98 11.20
C GLU A 93 -3.94 -6.33 10.21
N THR A 94 -3.96 -6.81 8.96
CA THR A 94 -4.92 -6.35 7.96
C THR A 94 -6.38 -6.62 8.41
N ILE A 95 -6.66 -7.83 8.90
CA ILE A 95 -7.98 -8.16 9.43
C ILE A 95 -8.36 -7.22 10.58
N ARG A 96 -7.45 -7.00 11.54
CA ARG A 96 -7.69 -6.13 12.70
C ARG A 96 -7.94 -4.68 12.30
N ARG A 97 -7.18 -4.15 11.35
CA ARG A 97 -7.36 -2.80 10.82
C ARG A 97 -8.74 -2.66 10.15
N VAL A 98 -9.06 -3.56 9.23
CA VAL A 98 -10.34 -3.52 8.50
C VAL A 98 -11.53 -3.69 9.45
N ALA A 99 -11.45 -4.60 10.43
CA ALA A 99 -12.50 -4.79 11.42
C ALA A 99 -12.76 -3.51 12.23
N LYS A 100 -11.70 -2.79 12.65
CA LYS A 100 -11.81 -1.48 13.32
C LYS A 100 -12.48 -0.43 12.42
N GLU A 101 -12.07 -0.34 11.16
CA GLU A 101 -12.68 0.57 10.17
C GLU A 101 -14.17 0.28 10.00
N GLU A 102 -14.55 -1.00 10.01
CA GLU A 102 -15.95 -1.45 9.90
C GLU A 102 -16.70 -1.42 11.25
N MET A 103 -16.05 -1.01 12.35
CA MET A 103 -16.64 -0.97 13.71
C MET A 103 -17.15 -2.35 14.18
N VAL A 104 -16.42 -3.41 13.85
CA VAL A 104 -16.66 -4.78 14.33
C VAL A 104 -15.50 -5.17 15.25
N ASP A 105 -15.79 -6.00 16.27
CA ASP A 105 -14.76 -6.47 17.20
C ASP A 105 -13.63 -7.22 16.46
N PRO A 106 -12.40 -6.69 16.44
CA PRO A 106 -11.28 -7.31 15.71
C PRO A 106 -10.93 -8.71 16.22
N ASP A 107 -11.11 -8.98 17.51
CA ASP A 107 -10.79 -10.29 18.09
C ASP A 107 -11.75 -11.36 17.59
N LEU A 108 -13.03 -11.02 17.46
CA LEU A 108 -14.01 -11.91 16.86
C LEU A 108 -13.67 -12.21 15.39
N VAL A 109 -13.37 -11.18 14.60
CA VAL A 109 -13.08 -11.34 13.16
C VAL A 109 -11.84 -12.21 12.94
N VAL A 110 -10.79 -11.99 13.72
CA VAL A 110 -9.57 -12.83 13.68
C VAL A 110 -9.86 -14.26 14.11
N LYS A 111 -10.63 -14.47 15.17
CA LYS A 111 -11.01 -15.82 15.62
C LYS A 111 -11.76 -16.59 14.53
N VAL A 112 -12.74 -15.97 13.89
CA VAL A 112 -13.48 -16.62 12.79
C VAL A 112 -12.54 -16.96 11.64
N ALA A 113 -11.70 -16.03 11.17
CA ALA A 113 -10.74 -16.29 10.11
C ALA A 113 -9.73 -17.40 10.45
N LYS A 114 -9.28 -17.48 11.72
CA LYS A 114 -8.43 -18.59 12.20
C LYS A 114 -9.16 -19.93 12.12
N CYS A 115 -10.41 -19.98 12.54
CA CYS A 115 -11.20 -21.21 12.53
C CYS A 115 -11.57 -21.67 11.12
N GLU A 116 -11.81 -20.74 10.19
CA GLU A 116 -12.21 -21.05 8.82
C GLU A 116 -11.02 -21.48 7.93
N SER A 117 -9.89 -20.82 8.06
CA SER A 117 -8.78 -20.95 7.09
C SER A 117 -7.39 -21.03 7.71
N ASN A 118 -7.29 -20.96 9.03
CA ASN A 118 -6.03 -20.76 9.74
C ASN A 118 -5.26 -19.53 9.21
N LEU A 119 -5.99 -18.45 8.91
CA LEU A 119 -5.48 -17.20 8.31
C LEU A 119 -4.85 -17.38 6.91
N ASN A 120 -5.22 -18.40 6.17
CA ASN A 120 -4.74 -18.62 4.81
C ASN A 120 -5.69 -17.96 3.78
N PRO A 121 -5.32 -16.84 3.15
CA PRO A 121 -6.19 -16.15 2.20
C PRO A 121 -6.34 -16.87 0.86
N LYS A 122 -5.58 -17.95 0.62
CA LYS A 122 -5.56 -18.66 -0.67
C LYS A 122 -6.18 -20.06 -0.60
N ILE A 123 -6.69 -20.47 0.55
CA ILE A 123 -7.27 -21.80 0.70
C ILE A 123 -8.58 -21.92 -0.10
N VAL A 124 -8.80 -23.09 -0.67
CA VAL A 124 -10.04 -23.48 -1.34
C VAL A 124 -10.46 -24.85 -0.84
N ASN A 125 -11.69 -24.99 -0.38
CA ASN A 125 -12.32 -26.27 -0.07
C ASN A 125 -13.41 -26.56 -1.10
N ILE A 126 -13.45 -27.80 -1.60
CA ILE A 126 -14.45 -28.25 -2.58
C ILE A 126 -15.50 -29.07 -1.84
N ASN A 127 -16.74 -28.66 -1.92
CA ASN A 127 -17.89 -29.34 -1.32
C ASN A 127 -18.38 -30.53 -2.18
N ALA A 128 -19.13 -31.43 -1.58
CA ALA A 128 -19.67 -32.60 -2.25
C ALA A 128 -20.60 -32.27 -3.44
N ASP A 129 -21.21 -31.08 -3.43
CA ASP A 129 -22.06 -30.58 -4.50
C ASP A 129 -21.28 -29.81 -5.61
N GLY A 130 -19.94 -29.78 -5.50
CA GLY A 130 -19.05 -29.09 -6.43
C GLY A 130 -18.89 -27.58 -6.18
N SER A 131 -19.59 -27.01 -5.19
CA SER A 131 -19.35 -25.62 -4.77
C SER A 131 -18.01 -25.49 -4.07
N GLN A 132 -17.47 -24.26 -3.99
CA GLN A 132 -16.17 -23.98 -3.43
C GLN A 132 -16.27 -22.92 -2.34
N ASP A 133 -15.63 -23.19 -1.22
CA ASP A 133 -15.42 -22.21 -0.14
C ASP A 133 -14.02 -21.63 -0.27
N LYS A 134 -13.92 -20.29 -0.32
CA LYS A 134 -12.71 -19.59 -0.73
C LYS A 134 -12.20 -18.59 0.29
N GLY A 135 -10.89 -18.55 0.44
CA GLY A 135 -10.15 -17.51 1.17
C GLY A 135 -10.32 -17.55 2.69
N LEU A 136 -10.04 -16.42 3.33
CA LEU A 136 -9.98 -16.30 4.79
C LEU A 136 -11.24 -16.71 5.52
N PHE A 137 -12.40 -16.36 4.97
CA PHE A 137 -13.71 -16.58 5.57
C PHE A 137 -14.51 -17.68 4.89
N GLN A 138 -13.87 -18.50 4.04
CA GLN A 138 -14.48 -19.62 3.34
C GLN A 138 -15.80 -19.25 2.65
N ILE A 139 -15.76 -18.16 1.88
CA ILE A 139 -16.92 -17.61 1.16
C ILE A 139 -17.31 -18.59 0.05
N ASN A 140 -18.52 -19.12 0.14
CA ASN A 140 -19.02 -20.12 -0.80
C ASN A 140 -19.52 -19.47 -2.10
N ASN A 141 -18.95 -19.88 -3.25
CA ASN A 141 -19.26 -19.31 -4.57
C ASN A 141 -20.69 -19.58 -5.08
N LYS A 142 -21.37 -20.59 -4.54
CA LYS A 142 -22.76 -20.91 -4.88
C LYS A 142 -23.74 -20.01 -4.14
N TRP A 143 -23.46 -19.73 -2.86
CA TRP A 143 -24.32 -18.93 -1.99
C TRP A 143 -24.04 -17.43 -2.10
N HIS A 144 -22.82 -17.08 -2.52
CA HIS A 144 -22.34 -15.70 -2.69
C HIS A 144 -21.78 -15.49 -4.10
N PRO A 145 -22.61 -15.64 -5.16
CA PRO A 145 -22.16 -15.47 -6.54
C PRO A 145 -21.79 -14.02 -6.87
N GLU A 146 -22.18 -13.08 -6.03
CA GLU A 146 -21.80 -11.65 -6.12
C GLU A 146 -20.35 -11.39 -5.72
N VAL A 147 -19.71 -12.32 -5.00
CA VAL A 147 -18.31 -12.19 -4.57
C VAL A 147 -17.41 -12.87 -5.59
N THR A 148 -16.58 -12.10 -6.26
CA THR A 148 -15.60 -12.62 -7.23
C THR A 148 -14.47 -13.39 -6.54
N ASP A 149 -13.80 -14.28 -7.26
CA ASP A 149 -12.60 -14.97 -6.75
C ASP A 149 -11.52 -13.99 -6.29
N GLN A 150 -11.36 -12.88 -7.01
CA GLN A 150 -10.41 -11.84 -6.64
C GLN A 150 -10.73 -11.23 -5.28
N GLU A 151 -11.99 -10.98 -4.99
CA GLU A 151 -12.45 -10.45 -3.70
C GLU A 151 -12.36 -11.49 -2.59
N ALA A 152 -12.76 -12.73 -2.85
CA ALA A 152 -12.68 -13.82 -1.86
C ALA A 152 -11.25 -14.10 -1.39
N PHE A 153 -10.25 -13.99 -2.29
CA PHE A 153 -8.83 -14.17 -1.98
C PHE A 153 -8.10 -12.89 -1.55
N ASN A 154 -8.76 -11.74 -1.62
CA ASN A 154 -8.20 -10.48 -1.12
C ASN A 154 -8.51 -10.31 0.36
N ILE A 155 -7.47 -10.09 1.17
CA ILE A 155 -7.59 -10.01 2.64
C ILE A 155 -8.56 -8.91 3.07
N GLU A 156 -8.43 -7.71 2.52
CA GLU A 156 -9.30 -6.58 2.88
C GLU A 156 -10.74 -6.80 2.40
N ALA A 157 -10.92 -7.18 1.13
CA ALA A 157 -12.24 -7.33 0.54
C ALA A 157 -13.05 -8.43 1.26
N SER A 158 -12.44 -9.60 1.51
CA SER A 158 -13.09 -10.70 2.23
C SER A 158 -13.38 -10.34 3.68
N THR A 159 -12.51 -9.57 4.36
CA THR A 159 -12.77 -9.08 5.71
C THR A 159 -13.92 -8.08 5.74
N ARG A 160 -14.00 -7.15 4.77
CA ARG A 160 -15.15 -6.23 4.65
C ARG A 160 -16.45 -6.97 4.36
N PHE A 161 -16.41 -8.03 3.53
CA PHE A 161 -17.56 -8.88 3.29
C PHE A 161 -18.06 -9.51 4.60
N PHE A 162 -17.16 -10.13 5.37
CA PHE A 162 -17.51 -10.70 6.68
C PHE A 162 -18.12 -9.64 7.62
N CYS A 163 -17.49 -8.49 7.76
CA CYS A 163 -17.97 -7.42 8.65
C CYS A 163 -19.36 -6.91 8.24
N LYS A 164 -19.62 -6.78 6.94
CA LYS A 164 -20.95 -6.41 6.43
C LYS A 164 -22.00 -7.47 6.75
N ALA A 165 -21.70 -8.73 6.51
CA ALA A 165 -22.58 -9.85 6.85
C ALA A 165 -22.87 -9.91 8.35
N PHE A 166 -21.85 -9.76 9.20
CA PHE A 166 -21.98 -9.70 10.65
C PHE A 166 -22.94 -8.58 11.10
N LYS A 167 -22.73 -7.35 10.58
CA LYS A 167 -23.60 -6.18 10.90
C LYS A 167 -25.05 -6.40 10.42
N ALA A 168 -25.25 -7.16 9.36
CA ALA A 168 -26.56 -7.52 8.85
C ALA A 168 -27.22 -8.68 9.62
N GLY A 169 -26.55 -9.25 10.63
CA GLY A 169 -27.07 -10.33 11.49
C GLY A 169 -26.81 -11.73 10.96
N HIS A 170 -25.95 -11.90 9.94
CA HIS A 170 -25.67 -13.17 9.27
C HIS A 170 -24.42 -13.90 9.81
N LEU A 171 -24.15 -13.79 11.10
CA LEU A 171 -23.06 -14.56 11.73
C LEU A 171 -23.27 -16.07 11.64
N ASP A 172 -24.52 -16.47 11.49
CA ASP A 172 -24.94 -17.87 11.29
C ASP A 172 -24.37 -18.53 10.02
N TRP A 173 -23.92 -17.77 9.04
CA TRP A 173 -23.23 -18.31 7.85
C TRP A 173 -21.93 -19.05 8.19
N TRP A 174 -21.33 -18.75 9.34
CA TRP A 174 -20.12 -19.40 9.87
C TRP A 174 -20.40 -20.37 11.02
N ASN A 175 -21.63 -20.90 11.11
CA ASN A 175 -22.02 -21.82 12.18
C ASN A 175 -21.24 -23.15 12.16
N ALA A 176 -20.71 -23.57 11.02
CA ALA A 176 -19.94 -24.81 10.92
C ALA A 176 -18.70 -24.80 11.84
N THR A 177 -18.10 -23.63 12.06
CA THR A 177 -16.93 -23.44 12.92
C THR A 177 -17.26 -22.77 14.26
N LYS A 178 -18.54 -22.61 14.60
CA LYS A 178 -18.99 -21.86 15.79
C LYS A 178 -18.34 -22.33 17.07
N GLU A 179 -18.19 -23.63 17.29
CA GLU A 179 -17.55 -24.18 18.48
C GLU A 179 -16.07 -23.76 18.63
N CYS A 180 -15.42 -23.39 17.52
CA CYS A 180 -14.04 -22.93 17.51
C CYS A 180 -13.94 -21.46 17.95
N TRP A 181 -14.74 -20.57 17.38
CA TRP A 181 -14.59 -19.12 17.57
C TRP A 181 -15.45 -18.53 18.69
N SER A 182 -16.44 -19.26 19.21
CA SER A 182 -17.34 -18.77 20.27
C SER A 182 -16.84 -19.00 21.70
N LYS A 183 -15.65 -19.61 21.85
CA LYS A 183 -15.01 -19.90 23.17
C LYS A 183 -14.18 -18.75 23.69
#